data_3d413561a937de8dfe2a1ecc1076bffc
#
_entry.id   3d413561a937de8dfe2a1ecc1076bffc
#
_cell.length_a   1.000
_cell.length_b   1.000
_cell.length_c   1.000
_cell.angle_alpha   90.00
_cell.angle_beta   90.00
_cell.angle_gamma   90.00
#
_symmetry.space_group_name_H-M   'P 1'
#
loop_
_entity.id
_entity.type
_entity.pdbx_description
1 polymer ?
#
loop_
_entity_poly.entity_id
_entity_poly.type
_entity_poly.pdbx_seq_one_letter_code
_entity_poly.pdbx_strand_id
1 'polypeptide(L)'
;MKFNKTNGTKEDYDKFIEYLYSLKDEKYLEFQSKLICEEINIIGVRIPKLKEIAKEIVKGNYLEFIKLSHDDLYEEKIIHGLIIGYIKEDFKVIINLLDTYIPCIDNWAVNDTVCANLKIFKNNKEGYRYIKKLLKSREPFTIRFALVLLLDFYVNEEYIDKVLKIVNEIKHDNYYVKMANAWALSICYIKYPEKTIPFLKKNNLDKWTQNKAISKIKDSKKVTKEEKLKIDKLKK
;
A
#
# COMPACT_ATOMS: atom_id res chain seq x y z
N MET A 1 22.03 -16.47 -3.90
CA MET A 1 21.24 -17.37 -4.75
C MET A 1 20.87 -16.62 -6.02
N LYS A 2 20.85 -17.26 -7.20
CA LYS A 2 20.46 -16.62 -8.48
C LYS A 2 19.08 -17.12 -8.86
N PHE A 3 18.04 -16.40 -8.50
CA PHE A 3 16.64 -16.78 -8.72
C PHE A 3 16.22 -16.79 -10.19
N ASN A 4 16.94 -16.11 -11.07
CA ASN A 4 16.69 -16.09 -12.52
C ASN A 4 16.99 -17.42 -13.24
N LYS A 5 17.52 -18.42 -12.53
CA LYS A 5 17.86 -19.75 -13.05
C LYS A 5 17.06 -20.88 -12.36
N THR A 6 16.10 -20.53 -11.51
CA THR A 6 15.26 -21.53 -10.85
C THR A 6 14.16 -22.00 -11.80
N ASN A 7 13.90 -23.30 -11.80
CA ASN A 7 12.86 -23.90 -12.64
C ASN A 7 11.46 -23.80 -12.02
N GLY A 8 11.35 -23.17 -10.83
CA GLY A 8 10.09 -23.05 -10.11
C GLY A 8 9.65 -24.39 -9.51
N THR A 9 10.59 -25.21 -9.03
CA THR A 9 10.29 -26.44 -8.31
C THR A 9 10.08 -26.17 -6.83
N LYS A 10 9.44 -27.13 -6.13
CA LYS A 10 9.31 -27.07 -4.67
C LYS A 10 10.68 -26.96 -3.99
N GLU A 11 11.69 -27.70 -4.47
CA GLU A 11 13.06 -27.62 -3.94
C GLU A 11 13.67 -26.21 -4.11
N ASP A 12 13.42 -25.54 -5.23
CA ASP A 12 13.84 -24.16 -5.46
C ASP A 12 13.17 -23.21 -4.47
N TYR A 13 11.89 -23.47 -4.17
CA TYR A 13 11.13 -22.67 -3.20
C TYR A 13 11.63 -22.89 -1.77
N ASP A 14 11.87 -24.14 -1.36
CA ASP A 14 12.42 -24.45 -0.03
C ASP A 14 13.79 -23.78 0.17
N LYS A 15 14.66 -23.82 -0.84
CA LYS A 15 15.96 -23.09 -0.83
C LYS A 15 15.77 -21.56 -0.78
N PHE A 16 14.72 -21.03 -1.38
CA PHE A 16 14.39 -19.61 -1.29
C PHE A 16 14.01 -19.23 0.15
N ILE A 17 13.19 -20.02 0.82
CA ILE A 17 12.81 -19.79 2.22
C ILE A 17 14.04 -19.86 3.13
N GLU A 18 14.91 -20.88 2.99
CA GLU A 18 16.18 -20.96 3.72
C GLU A 18 17.05 -19.73 3.49
N TYR A 19 17.11 -19.24 2.24
CA TYR A 19 17.86 -18.03 1.93
C TYR A 19 17.27 -16.79 2.61
N LEU A 20 15.94 -16.64 2.69
CA LEU A 20 15.31 -15.55 3.45
C LEU A 20 15.72 -15.59 4.93
N TYR A 21 15.67 -16.75 5.56
CA TYR A 21 16.12 -16.92 6.95
C TYR A 21 17.61 -16.58 7.14
N SER A 22 18.46 -16.86 6.16
CA SER A 22 19.89 -16.47 6.21
C SER A 22 20.15 -14.96 6.16
N LEU A 23 19.14 -14.18 5.77
CA LEU A 23 19.20 -12.71 5.67
C LEU A 23 18.59 -12.00 6.87
N LYS A 24 18.20 -12.73 7.91
CA LYS A 24 17.60 -12.20 9.12
C LYS A 24 18.47 -11.13 9.78
N ASP A 25 17.85 -9.99 10.12
CA ASP A 25 18.42 -8.92 10.93
C ASP A 25 17.59 -8.80 12.22
N GLU A 26 18.15 -9.23 13.34
CA GLU A 26 17.47 -9.27 14.64
C GLU A 26 17.01 -7.88 15.11
N LYS A 27 17.82 -6.85 14.86
CA LYS A 27 17.47 -5.46 15.24
C LYS A 27 16.28 -4.95 14.39
N TYR A 28 16.26 -5.31 13.11
CA TYR A 28 15.16 -4.95 12.24
C TYR A 28 13.89 -5.72 12.58
N LEU A 29 14.01 -7.01 12.90
CA LEU A 29 12.90 -7.82 13.41
C LEU A 29 12.27 -7.20 14.65
N GLU A 30 13.08 -6.88 15.66
CA GLU A 30 12.59 -6.24 16.90
C GLU A 30 11.89 -4.89 16.62
N PHE A 31 12.46 -4.08 15.75
CA PHE A 31 11.86 -2.80 15.34
C PHE A 31 10.52 -3.02 14.62
N GLN A 32 10.48 -3.92 13.66
CA GLN A 32 9.30 -4.16 12.83
C GLN A 32 8.15 -4.78 13.62
N SER A 33 8.45 -5.73 14.51
CA SER A 33 7.46 -6.37 15.40
C SER A 33 6.79 -5.39 16.36
N LYS A 34 7.47 -4.30 16.75
CA LYS A 34 6.88 -3.23 17.56
C LYS A 34 5.95 -2.31 16.76
N LEU A 35 6.15 -2.21 15.45
CA LEU A 35 5.34 -1.35 14.57
C LEU A 35 4.09 -2.05 14.05
N ILE A 36 4.15 -3.37 13.87
CA ILE A 36 3.06 -4.19 13.37
C ILE A 36 2.44 -4.86 14.60
N CYS A 37 1.23 -4.43 14.95
CA CYS A 37 0.54 -4.90 16.16
C CYS A 37 -0.15 -6.26 15.99
N GLU A 38 -0.20 -6.77 14.77
CA GLU A 38 -0.78 -8.07 14.43
C GLU A 38 0.22 -9.21 14.72
N GLU A 39 -0.30 -10.38 15.07
CA GLU A 39 0.50 -11.61 15.15
C GLU A 39 0.81 -12.11 13.74
N ILE A 40 1.98 -11.74 13.21
CA ILE A 40 2.45 -12.13 11.90
C ILE A 40 3.82 -12.80 11.97
N ASN A 41 4.02 -13.78 11.10
CA ASN A 41 5.32 -14.43 10.92
C ASN A 41 6.29 -13.48 10.20
N ILE A 42 7.22 -12.88 10.93
CA ILE A 42 8.26 -11.98 10.39
C ILE A 42 9.63 -12.61 10.60
N ILE A 43 10.43 -12.68 9.55
CA ILE A 43 11.84 -13.14 9.63
C ILE A 43 12.76 -11.98 10.06
N GLY A 44 12.49 -10.78 9.55
CA GLY A 44 13.31 -9.58 9.77
C GLY A 44 14.26 -9.26 8.61
N VAL A 45 13.85 -9.52 7.37
CA VAL A 45 14.62 -9.13 6.17
C VAL A 45 14.25 -7.71 5.75
N ARG A 46 15.26 -6.86 5.56
CA ARG A 46 15.05 -5.44 5.20
C ARG A 46 14.41 -5.26 3.81
N ILE A 47 13.48 -4.33 3.68
CA ILE A 47 12.73 -4.03 2.44
C ILE A 47 13.63 -3.84 1.21
N PRO A 48 14.78 -3.11 1.26
CA PRO A 48 15.64 -3.01 0.08
C PRO A 48 16.09 -4.38 -0.45
N LYS A 49 16.36 -5.33 0.45
CA LYS A 49 16.78 -6.69 0.07
C LYS A 49 15.64 -7.48 -0.56
N LEU A 50 14.41 -7.36 -0.02
CA LEU A 50 13.22 -7.97 -0.62
C LEU A 50 12.98 -7.44 -2.03
N LYS A 51 13.21 -6.15 -2.27
CA LYS A 51 13.12 -5.54 -3.61
C LYS A 51 14.17 -6.09 -4.58
N GLU A 52 15.40 -6.33 -4.13
CA GLU A 52 16.43 -6.98 -4.95
C GLU A 52 16.03 -8.40 -5.34
N ILE A 53 15.56 -9.19 -4.37
CA ILE A 53 15.11 -10.58 -4.57
C ILE A 53 13.96 -10.62 -5.58
N ALA A 54 12.91 -9.81 -5.38
CA ALA A 54 11.78 -9.75 -6.29
C ALA A 54 12.20 -9.41 -7.74
N LYS A 55 13.14 -8.46 -7.92
CA LYS A 55 13.70 -8.11 -9.24
C LYS A 55 14.47 -9.25 -9.89
N GLU A 56 15.13 -10.10 -9.11
CA GLU A 56 15.81 -11.29 -9.66
C GLU A 56 14.81 -12.38 -10.06
N ILE A 57 13.77 -12.61 -9.24
CA ILE A 57 12.72 -13.60 -9.54
C ILE A 57 11.98 -13.23 -10.85
N VAL A 58 11.67 -11.95 -11.06
CA VAL A 58 10.97 -11.47 -12.28
C VAL A 58 11.75 -11.77 -13.57
N LYS A 59 13.08 -11.92 -13.50
CA LYS A 59 13.91 -12.30 -14.66
C LYS A 59 13.82 -13.80 -15.02
N GLY A 60 13.26 -14.62 -14.13
CA GLY A 60 13.09 -16.06 -14.27
C GLY A 60 11.62 -16.46 -14.47
N ASN A 61 11.27 -17.65 -14.00
CA ASN A 61 9.89 -18.17 -14.06
C ASN A 61 9.06 -17.68 -12.87
N TYR A 62 8.71 -16.39 -12.88
CA TYR A 62 7.96 -15.76 -11.77
C TYR A 62 6.56 -16.34 -11.56
N LEU A 63 5.90 -16.85 -12.62
CA LEU A 63 4.57 -17.45 -12.51
C LEU A 63 4.58 -18.73 -11.67
N GLU A 64 5.57 -19.60 -11.89
CA GLU A 64 5.72 -20.79 -11.08
C GLU A 64 6.10 -20.44 -9.64
N PHE A 65 6.93 -19.41 -9.45
CA PHE A 65 7.25 -18.92 -8.11
C PHE A 65 5.99 -18.44 -7.36
N ILE A 66 5.13 -17.62 -8.00
CA ILE A 66 3.87 -17.14 -7.42
C ILE A 66 2.95 -18.31 -7.04
N LYS A 67 2.85 -19.36 -7.88
CA LYS A 67 2.04 -20.54 -7.59
C LYS A 67 2.53 -21.35 -6.37
N LEU A 68 3.83 -21.32 -6.09
CA LEU A 68 4.44 -22.01 -4.96
C LEU A 68 4.40 -21.18 -3.67
N SER A 69 4.21 -19.86 -3.78
CA SER A 69 4.13 -18.96 -2.61
C SER A 69 2.94 -19.35 -1.74
N HIS A 70 3.21 -19.58 -0.45
CA HIS A 70 2.17 -19.84 0.55
C HIS A 70 1.65 -18.56 1.18
N ASP A 71 2.39 -17.44 1.04
CA ASP A 71 2.10 -16.15 1.66
C ASP A 71 1.94 -16.23 3.20
N ASP A 72 2.67 -17.16 3.85
CA ASP A 72 2.65 -17.36 5.29
C ASP A 72 3.59 -16.39 6.04
N LEU A 73 4.64 -15.92 5.35
CA LEU A 73 5.64 -15.02 5.91
C LEU A 73 5.40 -13.58 5.44
N TYR A 74 5.67 -12.63 6.33
CA TYR A 74 5.63 -11.19 6.02
C TYR A 74 6.47 -10.84 4.79
N GLU A 75 7.70 -11.36 4.74
CA GLU A 75 8.64 -11.12 3.64
C GLU A 75 8.16 -11.76 2.33
N GLU A 76 7.55 -12.91 2.42
CA GLU A 76 7.00 -13.64 1.28
C GLU A 76 5.85 -12.85 0.63
N LYS A 77 4.90 -12.37 1.44
CA LYS A 77 3.80 -11.50 0.98
C LYS A 77 4.33 -10.25 0.27
N ILE A 78 5.37 -9.61 0.83
CA ILE A 78 5.99 -8.45 0.20
C ILE A 78 6.63 -8.82 -1.13
N ILE A 79 7.41 -9.90 -1.21
CA ILE A 79 8.06 -10.34 -2.46
C ILE A 79 7.02 -10.66 -3.52
N HIS A 80 5.96 -11.40 -3.17
CA HIS A 80 4.85 -11.71 -4.08
C HIS A 80 4.26 -10.44 -4.68
N GLY A 81 3.84 -9.49 -3.85
CA GLY A 81 3.29 -8.22 -4.32
C GLY A 81 4.28 -7.37 -5.12
N LEU A 82 5.57 -7.38 -4.76
CA LEU A 82 6.62 -6.70 -5.51
C LEU A 82 6.86 -7.33 -6.90
N ILE A 83 6.79 -8.66 -7.02
CA ILE A 83 6.86 -9.35 -8.31
C ILE A 83 5.76 -8.82 -9.23
N ILE A 84 4.50 -8.77 -8.76
CA ILE A 84 3.37 -8.23 -9.52
C ILE A 84 3.64 -6.77 -9.94
N GLY A 85 4.28 -5.98 -9.08
CA GLY A 85 4.64 -4.59 -9.38
C GLY A 85 5.79 -4.41 -10.37
N TYR A 86 6.63 -5.44 -10.59
CA TYR A 86 7.83 -5.36 -11.42
C TYR A 86 7.72 -6.06 -12.77
N ILE A 87 6.78 -7.00 -12.94
CA ILE A 87 6.54 -7.65 -14.24
C ILE A 87 6.02 -6.63 -15.25
N LYS A 88 6.36 -6.89 -16.52
CA LYS A 88 5.96 -6.05 -17.66
C LYS A 88 4.89 -6.78 -18.49
N GLU A 89 3.72 -6.90 -17.87
CA GLU A 89 2.57 -7.55 -18.47
C GLU A 89 1.45 -6.55 -18.76
N ASP A 90 0.48 -6.95 -19.55
CA ASP A 90 -0.73 -6.17 -19.78
C ASP A 90 -1.48 -5.91 -18.48
N PHE A 91 -2.13 -4.75 -18.40
CA PHE A 91 -2.84 -4.33 -17.18
C PHE A 91 -3.88 -5.37 -16.72
N LYS A 92 -4.53 -6.07 -17.66
CA LYS A 92 -5.48 -7.15 -17.35
C LYS A 92 -4.82 -8.33 -16.63
N VAL A 93 -3.61 -8.72 -17.03
CA VAL A 93 -2.82 -9.77 -16.36
C VAL A 93 -2.48 -9.34 -14.94
N ILE A 94 -2.01 -8.09 -14.77
CA ILE A 94 -1.69 -7.52 -13.46
C ILE A 94 -2.92 -7.54 -12.54
N ILE A 95 -4.10 -7.12 -13.05
CA ILE A 95 -5.34 -7.15 -12.23
C ILE A 95 -5.70 -8.58 -11.80
N ASN A 96 -5.59 -9.56 -12.69
CA ASN A 96 -5.89 -10.95 -12.33
C ASN A 96 -4.96 -11.45 -11.20
N LEU A 97 -3.67 -11.12 -11.26
CA LEU A 97 -2.72 -11.45 -10.20
C LEU A 97 -3.03 -10.68 -8.89
N LEU A 98 -3.41 -9.42 -8.99
CA LEU A 98 -3.82 -8.63 -7.82
C LEU A 98 -5.10 -9.16 -7.18
N ASP A 99 -6.09 -9.62 -7.96
CA ASP A 99 -7.35 -10.18 -7.43
C ASP A 99 -7.09 -11.45 -6.59
N THR A 100 -6.03 -12.21 -6.87
CA THR A 100 -5.59 -13.36 -6.05
C THR A 100 -4.70 -12.98 -4.89
N TYR A 101 -3.88 -11.94 -5.04
CA TYR A 101 -2.92 -11.51 -4.03
C TYR A 101 -3.53 -10.65 -2.91
N ILE A 102 -4.44 -9.72 -3.24
CA ILE A 102 -5.00 -8.77 -2.26
C ILE A 102 -5.61 -9.46 -1.03
N PRO A 103 -6.31 -10.62 -1.15
CA PRO A 103 -6.82 -11.35 0.01
C PRO A 103 -5.74 -11.86 1.00
N CYS A 104 -4.48 -11.99 0.56
CA CYS A 104 -3.38 -12.42 1.41
C CYS A 104 -2.81 -11.28 2.29
N ILE A 105 -3.23 -10.03 2.05
CA ILE A 105 -2.75 -8.86 2.78
C ILE A 105 -3.45 -8.77 4.13
N ASP A 106 -2.71 -8.90 5.21
CA ASP A 106 -3.19 -8.89 6.59
C ASP A 106 -2.64 -7.75 7.45
N ASN A 107 -1.75 -6.92 6.90
CA ASN A 107 -1.16 -5.80 7.62
C ASN A 107 -0.85 -4.59 6.73
N TRP A 108 -0.72 -3.42 7.37
CA TRP A 108 -0.49 -2.16 6.68
C TRP A 108 0.89 -2.07 6.00
N ALA A 109 1.92 -2.72 6.54
CA ALA A 109 3.28 -2.58 6.03
C ALA A 109 3.45 -3.34 4.70
N VAL A 110 2.86 -4.53 4.57
CA VAL A 110 2.76 -5.27 3.30
C VAL A 110 1.96 -4.43 2.30
N ASN A 111 0.76 -4.00 2.68
CA ASN A 111 -0.15 -3.22 1.84
C ASN A 111 0.55 -2.00 1.22
N ASP A 112 1.11 -1.15 2.05
CA ASP A 112 1.66 0.15 1.62
C ASP A 112 2.96 -0.03 0.82
N THR A 113 3.80 -1.01 1.21
CA THR A 113 5.02 -1.33 0.47
C THR A 113 4.71 -1.79 -0.96
N VAL A 114 3.71 -2.64 -1.12
CA VAL A 114 3.33 -3.16 -2.44
C VAL A 114 2.68 -2.06 -3.28
N CYS A 115 1.69 -1.33 -2.75
CA CYS A 115 1.01 -0.24 -3.45
C CYS A 115 2.01 0.77 -4.05
N ALA A 116 2.98 1.22 -3.26
CA ALA A 116 3.99 2.19 -3.71
C ALA A 116 4.84 1.70 -4.90
N ASN A 117 4.87 0.40 -5.19
CA ASN A 117 5.61 -0.21 -6.28
C ASN A 117 4.76 -0.56 -7.52
N LEU A 118 3.43 -0.41 -7.46
CA LEU A 118 2.50 -0.68 -8.58
C LEU A 118 2.44 0.51 -9.56
N LYS A 119 3.58 0.84 -10.18
CA LYS A 119 3.71 2.01 -11.08
C LYS A 119 2.81 1.97 -12.31
N ILE A 120 2.30 0.80 -12.68
CA ILE A 120 1.36 0.61 -13.78
C ILE A 120 0.03 1.36 -13.56
N PHE A 121 -0.29 1.72 -12.31
CA PHE A 121 -1.47 2.52 -12.00
C PHE A 121 -1.30 4.02 -12.33
N LYS A 122 -0.07 4.49 -12.54
CA LYS A 122 0.19 5.90 -12.81
C LYS A 122 -0.45 6.33 -14.13
N ASN A 123 -1.35 7.33 -14.08
CA ASN A 123 -2.09 7.87 -15.23
C ASN A 123 -2.93 6.81 -15.98
N ASN A 124 -3.34 5.73 -15.31
CA ASN A 124 -4.08 4.63 -15.90
C ASN A 124 -5.57 4.72 -15.58
N LYS A 125 -6.40 4.98 -16.60
CA LYS A 125 -7.86 5.10 -16.43
C LYS A 125 -8.53 3.77 -16.04
N GLU A 126 -8.02 2.64 -16.51
CA GLU A 126 -8.51 1.32 -16.11
C GLU A 126 -8.14 1.03 -14.66
N GLY A 127 -6.94 1.43 -14.24
CA GLY A 127 -6.51 1.37 -12.84
C GLY A 127 -7.45 2.14 -11.91
N TYR A 128 -7.89 3.33 -12.31
CA TYR A 128 -8.88 4.07 -11.55
C TYR A 128 -10.24 3.35 -11.46
N ARG A 129 -10.68 2.69 -12.54
CA ARG A 129 -11.91 1.87 -12.52
C ARG A 129 -11.76 0.66 -11.59
N TYR A 130 -10.61 0.01 -11.63
CA TYR A 130 -10.30 -1.12 -10.74
C TYR A 130 -10.31 -0.70 -9.26
N ILE A 131 -9.67 0.42 -8.91
CA ILE A 131 -9.71 0.98 -7.56
C ILE A 131 -11.16 1.19 -7.10
N LYS A 132 -12.02 1.75 -7.95
CA LYS A 132 -13.45 1.93 -7.62
C LYS A 132 -14.20 0.60 -7.39
N LYS A 133 -13.78 -0.50 -8.03
CA LYS A 133 -14.29 -1.85 -7.74
C LYS A 133 -13.87 -2.28 -6.32
N LEU A 134 -12.57 -2.13 -5.98
CA LEU A 134 -12.02 -2.52 -4.68
C LEU A 134 -12.64 -1.75 -3.50
N LEU A 135 -12.96 -0.47 -3.69
CA LEU A 135 -13.60 0.37 -2.66
C LEU A 135 -15.00 -0.09 -2.26
N LYS A 136 -15.63 -1.01 -3.02
CA LYS A 136 -16.91 -1.62 -2.69
C LYS A 136 -16.78 -2.86 -1.81
N SER A 137 -15.56 -3.31 -1.52
CA SER A 137 -15.29 -4.44 -0.64
C SER A 137 -15.78 -4.16 0.79
N ARG A 138 -15.94 -5.24 1.56
CA ARG A 138 -16.10 -5.18 3.02
C ARG A 138 -14.81 -5.47 3.77
N GLU A 139 -13.79 -5.98 3.05
CA GLU A 139 -12.50 -6.37 3.62
C GLU A 139 -11.63 -5.13 3.87
N PRO A 140 -11.21 -4.87 5.10
CA PRO A 140 -10.49 -3.65 5.48
C PRO A 140 -9.21 -3.41 4.66
N PHE A 141 -8.39 -4.45 4.45
CA PHE A 141 -7.14 -4.29 3.71
C PHE A 141 -7.36 -4.13 2.20
N THR A 142 -8.44 -4.68 1.64
CA THR A 142 -8.83 -4.40 0.25
C THR A 142 -9.19 -2.92 0.06
N ILE A 143 -9.97 -2.35 1.00
CA ILE A 143 -10.31 -0.92 0.96
C ILE A 143 -9.06 -0.06 1.18
N ARG A 144 -8.18 -0.44 2.14
CA ARG A 144 -6.92 0.24 2.37
C ARG A 144 -6.04 0.23 1.13
N PHE A 145 -5.91 -0.92 0.45
CA PHE A 145 -5.15 -1.07 -0.79
C PHE A 145 -5.63 -0.07 -1.84
N ALA A 146 -6.95 0.02 -2.04
CA ALA A 146 -7.55 0.97 -2.97
C ALA A 146 -7.26 2.43 -2.58
N LEU A 147 -7.37 2.79 -1.29
CA LEU A 147 -7.10 4.15 -0.80
C LEU A 147 -5.61 4.52 -0.94
N VAL A 148 -4.70 3.56 -0.71
CA VAL A 148 -3.26 3.82 -0.87
C VAL A 148 -2.89 3.97 -2.35
N LEU A 149 -3.46 3.18 -3.26
CA LEU A 149 -3.30 3.40 -4.71
C LEU A 149 -3.83 4.78 -5.14
N LEU A 150 -4.96 5.23 -4.58
CA LEU A 150 -5.50 6.57 -4.87
C LEU A 150 -4.53 7.67 -4.44
N LEU A 151 -4.01 7.62 -3.21
CA LEU A 151 -3.11 8.65 -2.71
C LEU A 151 -1.77 8.68 -3.43
N ASP A 152 -1.26 7.51 -3.85
CA ASP A 152 0.02 7.40 -4.54
C ASP A 152 -0.05 7.88 -6.00
N PHE A 153 -1.13 7.56 -6.73
CA PHE A 153 -1.15 7.69 -8.18
C PHE A 153 -2.24 8.63 -8.73
N TYR A 154 -3.29 8.96 -7.94
CA TYR A 154 -4.44 9.73 -8.44
C TYR A 154 -4.67 11.06 -7.72
N VAL A 155 -3.83 11.44 -6.75
CA VAL A 155 -3.86 12.83 -6.24
C VAL A 155 -3.09 13.71 -7.20
N ASN A 156 -3.76 14.11 -8.29
CA ASN A 156 -3.27 14.97 -9.37
C ASN A 156 -4.44 15.84 -9.90
N GLU A 157 -4.16 16.77 -10.82
CA GLU A 157 -5.14 17.74 -11.34
C GLU A 157 -6.40 17.11 -11.92
N GLU A 158 -6.26 15.99 -12.66
CA GLU A 158 -7.38 15.30 -13.30
C GLU A 158 -8.33 14.61 -12.29
N TYR A 159 -7.78 14.17 -11.15
CA TYR A 159 -8.49 13.28 -10.24
C TYR A 159 -8.76 13.86 -8.85
N ILE A 160 -8.17 14.99 -8.48
CA ILE A 160 -8.26 15.52 -7.10
C ILE A 160 -9.71 15.65 -6.59
N ASP A 161 -10.63 16.19 -7.40
CA ASP A 161 -12.03 16.36 -7.01
C ASP A 161 -12.74 15.00 -6.83
N LYS A 162 -12.39 14.02 -7.67
CA LYS A 162 -12.90 12.64 -7.57
C LYS A 162 -12.34 11.93 -6.34
N VAL A 163 -11.07 12.16 -6.00
CA VAL A 163 -10.43 11.60 -4.79
C VAL A 163 -11.08 12.19 -3.54
N LEU A 164 -11.26 13.51 -3.46
CA LEU A 164 -11.96 14.16 -2.34
C LEU A 164 -13.39 13.63 -2.17
N LYS A 165 -14.11 13.40 -3.28
CA LYS A 165 -15.44 12.78 -3.25
C LYS A 165 -15.37 11.36 -2.66
N ILE A 166 -14.46 10.51 -3.11
CA ILE A 166 -14.27 9.15 -2.57
C ILE A 166 -13.96 9.21 -1.07
N VAL A 167 -12.99 10.03 -0.67
CA VAL A 167 -12.62 10.24 0.75
C VAL A 167 -13.84 10.59 1.60
N ASN A 168 -14.74 11.44 1.09
CA ASN A 168 -15.97 11.85 1.77
C ASN A 168 -17.01 10.73 1.91
N GLU A 169 -17.04 9.79 0.98
CA GLU A 169 -18.03 8.72 0.90
C GLU A 169 -17.63 7.47 1.69
N ILE A 170 -16.35 7.28 1.98
CA ILE A 170 -15.85 6.13 2.76
C ILE A 170 -16.40 6.19 4.19
N LYS A 171 -17.20 5.18 4.53
CA LYS A 171 -17.76 4.94 5.87
C LYS A 171 -17.30 3.55 6.33
N HIS A 172 -16.39 3.49 7.27
CA HIS A 172 -15.89 2.21 7.77
C HIS A 172 -15.29 2.39 9.17
N ASP A 173 -15.58 1.47 10.09
CA ASP A 173 -15.14 1.59 11.49
C ASP A 173 -13.72 1.05 11.73
N ASN A 174 -13.21 0.22 10.83
CA ASN A 174 -11.88 -0.34 10.95
C ASN A 174 -10.80 0.75 10.97
N TYR A 175 -9.90 0.67 11.92
CA TYR A 175 -8.80 1.61 12.13
C TYR A 175 -7.93 1.82 10.90
N TYR A 176 -7.56 0.74 10.19
CA TYR A 176 -6.65 0.82 9.04
C TYR A 176 -7.29 1.48 7.83
N VAL A 177 -8.60 1.33 7.65
CA VAL A 177 -9.36 2.05 6.61
C VAL A 177 -9.43 3.53 6.94
N LYS A 178 -9.82 3.89 8.16
CA LYS A 178 -9.89 5.29 8.62
C LYS A 178 -8.53 5.98 8.55
N MET A 179 -7.45 5.26 8.91
CA MET A 179 -6.07 5.78 8.82
C MET A 179 -5.65 6.03 7.37
N ALA A 180 -5.97 5.14 6.43
CA ALA A 180 -5.69 5.33 5.01
C ALA A 180 -6.50 6.49 4.42
N ASN A 181 -7.78 6.62 4.80
CA ASN A 181 -8.63 7.72 4.39
C ASN A 181 -8.09 9.08 4.88
N ALA A 182 -7.69 9.15 6.15
CA ALA A 182 -7.05 10.34 6.73
C ALA A 182 -5.71 10.67 6.03
N TRP A 183 -4.93 9.64 5.66
CA TRP A 183 -3.68 9.83 4.93
C TRP A 183 -3.94 10.33 3.50
N ALA A 184 -4.88 9.76 2.76
CA ALA A 184 -5.27 10.24 1.44
C ALA A 184 -5.69 11.72 1.48
N LEU A 185 -6.52 12.11 2.46
CA LEU A 185 -6.91 13.52 2.65
C LEU A 185 -5.72 14.43 2.95
N SER A 186 -4.75 13.96 3.76
CA SER A 186 -3.55 14.75 4.05
C SER A 186 -2.69 14.97 2.79
N ILE A 187 -2.58 13.98 1.91
CA ILE A 187 -1.87 14.12 0.63
C ILE A 187 -2.63 15.06 -0.32
N CYS A 188 -3.98 15.00 -0.32
CA CYS A 188 -4.80 15.97 -1.06
C CYS A 188 -4.49 17.42 -0.63
N TYR A 189 -4.41 17.66 0.68
CA TYR A 189 -4.07 19.01 1.19
C TYR A 189 -2.66 19.44 0.79
N ILE A 190 -1.67 18.54 0.95
CA ILE A 190 -0.26 18.86 0.65
C ILE A 190 -0.05 19.23 -0.83
N LYS A 191 -0.83 18.63 -1.74
CA LYS A 191 -0.71 18.88 -3.17
C LYS A 191 -1.68 19.95 -3.71
N TYR A 192 -2.88 20.03 -3.13
CA TYR A 192 -4.00 20.87 -3.59
C TYR A 192 -4.71 21.52 -2.39
N PRO A 193 -4.03 22.42 -1.64
CA PRO A 193 -4.62 23.04 -0.45
C PRO A 193 -5.87 23.87 -0.79
N GLU A 194 -5.88 24.56 -1.94
CA GLU A 194 -6.99 25.39 -2.41
C GLU A 194 -8.30 24.59 -2.62
N LYS A 195 -8.22 23.32 -3.03
CA LYS A 195 -9.37 22.42 -3.18
C LYS A 195 -9.71 21.72 -1.86
N THR A 196 -8.71 21.44 -1.04
CA THR A 196 -8.90 20.64 0.18
C THR A 196 -9.38 21.48 1.37
N ILE A 197 -9.04 22.76 1.48
CA ILE A 197 -9.50 23.64 2.55
C ILE A 197 -11.03 23.80 2.55
N PRO A 198 -11.70 24.11 1.41
CA PRO A 198 -13.16 24.14 1.37
C PRO A 198 -13.80 22.80 1.77
N PHE A 199 -13.21 21.68 1.33
CA PHE A 199 -13.66 20.34 1.71
C PHE A 199 -13.55 20.13 3.22
N LEU A 200 -12.45 20.47 3.87
CA LEU A 200 -12.26 20.33 5.32
C LEU A 200 -13.25 21.17 6.14
N LYS A 201 -13.72 22.30 5.61
CA LYS A 201 -14.76 23.14 6.24
C LYS A 201 -16.15 22.51 6.16
N LYS A 202 -16.43 21.73 5.11
CA LYS A 202 -17.76 21.12 4.89
C LYS A 202 -17.62 19.73 4.26
N ASN A 203 -17.75 18.69 5.06
CA ASN A 203 -17.66 17.28 4.65
C ASN A 203 -18.44 16.37 5.62
N ASN A 204 -18.55 15.08 5.24
CA ASN A 204 -19.27 14.04 6.00
C ASN A 204 -18.32 13.09 6.76
N LEU A 205 -17.04 13.42 6.91
CA LEU A 205 -16.10 12.59 7.65
C LEU A 205 -16.46 12.55 9.14
N ASP A 206 -16.19 11.43 9.80
CA ASP A 206 -16.23 11.36 11.25
C ASP A 206 -15.11 12.23 11.87
N LYS A 207 -15.32 12.62 13.13
CA LYS A 207 -14.39 13.47 13.88
C LYS A 207 -12.97 12.90 13.92
N TRP A 208 -12.84 11.59 14.15
CA TRP A 208 -11.52 10.96 14.26
C TRP A 208 -10.76 11.04 12.94
N THR A 209 -11.39 10.67 11.82
CA THR A 209 -10.76 10.68 10.49
C THR A 209 -10.32 12.09 10.07
N GLN A 210 -11.17 13.11 10.28
CA GLN A 210 -10.79 14.49 9.98
C GLN A 210 -9.63 14.98 10.85
N ASN A 211 -9.70 14.77 12.17
CA ASN A 211 -8.68 15.23 13.08
C ASN A 211 -7.34 14.51 12.85
N LYS A 212 -7.38 13.22 12.47
CA LYS A 212 -6.19 12.46 12.10
C LYS A 212 -5.57 12.95 10.80
N ALA A 213 -6.39 13.31 9.79
CA ALA A 213 -5.88 13.93 8.57
C ALA A 213 -5.18 15.27 8.87
N ILE A 214 -5.77 16.12 9.70
CA ILE A 214 -5.15 17.39 10.13
C ILE A 214 -3.84 17.13 10.87
N SER A 215 -3.78 16.13 11.76
CA SER A 215 -2.52 15.73 12.41
C SER A 215 -1.45 15.38 11.39
N LYS A 216 -1.77 14.51 10.41
CA LYS A 216 -0.83 14.11 9.34
C LYS A 216 -0.38 15.29 8.47
N ILE A 217 -1.26 16.26 8.20
CA ILE A 217 -0.90 17.51 7.51
C ILE A 217 0.15 18.28 8.34
N LYS A 218 -0.08 18.40 9.64
CA LYS A 218 0.83 19.12 10.56
C LYS A 218 2.19 18.42 10.71
N ASP A 219 2.26 17.09 10.58
CA ASP A 219 3.51 16.33 10.61
C ASP A 219 4.36 16.56 9.35
N SER A 220 3.76 17.03 8.26
CA SER A 220 4.45 17.27 7.01
C SER A 220 5.45 18.43 7.09
N LYS A 221 6.65 18.19 6.57
CA LYS A 221 7.68 19.24 6.40
C LYS A 221 7.36 20.23 5.25
N LYS A 222 6.40 19.90 4.38
CA LYS A 222 5.98 20.75 3.25
C LYS A 222 4.97 21.82 3.65
N VAL A 223 4.44 21.74 4.87
CA VAL A 223 3.43 22.68 5.40
C VAL A 223 4.09 23.62 6.38
N THR A 224 3.93 24.93 6.16
CA THR A 224 4.52 25.98 7.00
C THR A 224 3.89 26.04 8.39
N LYS A 225 4.57 26.68 9.34
CA LYS A 225 4.04 26.86 10.72
C LYS A 225 2.71 27.62 10.71
N GLU A 226 2.58 28.65 9.87
CA GLU A 226 1.36 29.44 9.75
C GLU A 226 0.19 28.62 9.21
N GLU A 227 0.43 27.83 8.14
CA GLU A 227 -0.58 26.91 7.59
C GLU A 227 -1.01 25.86 8.62
N LYS A 228 -0.07 25.32 9.42
CA LYS A 228 -0.38 24.37 10.51
C LYS A 228 -1.31 24.98 11.56
N LEU A 229 -1.15 26.25 11.89
CA LEU A 229 -2.04 26.96 12.81
C LEU A 229 -3.43 27.21 12.21
N LYS A 230 -3.50 27.54 10.91
CA LYS A 230 -4.77 27.75 10.20
C LYS A 230 -5.56 26.44 10.07
N ILE A 231 -4.89 25.35 9.68
CA ILE A 231 -5.56 24.05 9.48
C ILE A 231 -6.02 23.42 10.80
N ASP A 232 -5.32 23.67 11.90
CA ASP A 232 -5.68 23.15 13.22
C ASP A 232 -7.06 23.64 13.69
N LYS A 233 -7.48 24.84 13.26
CA LYS A 233 -8.80 25.42 13.53
C LYS A 233 -9.95 24.70 12.81
N LEU A 234 -9.65 23.78 11.87
CA LEU A 234 -10.62 23.00 11.11
C LEU A 234 -10.88 21.61 11.72
N LYS A 235 -10.32 21.32 12.89
CA LYS A 235 -10.68 20.13 13.67
C LYS A 235 -12.14 20.15 14.09
N LYS A 236 -12.76 18.96 14.14
CA LYS A 236 -14.12 18.73 14.64
C LYS A 236 -14.13 18.48 16.16
#